data_ece7e743cb5f91f7eae89b8d35dc7d50
#
_entry.id   ece7e743cb5f91f7eae89b8d35dc7d50
#
_cell.length_a   1.000
_cell.length_b   1.000
_cell.length_c   1.000
_cell.angle_alpha   90.00
_cell.angle_beta   90.00
_cell.angle_gamma   90.00
#
_symmetry.space_group_name_H-M   'P 1'
#
loop_
_entity.id
_entity.type
_entity.pdbx_description
1 polymer ?
#
loop_
_entity_poly.entity_id
_entity_poly.type
_entity_poly.pdbx_seq_one_letter_code
_entity_poly.pdbx_strand_id
1 'polypeptide(L)'
;MAKNMIADLLAAVKKADGGIAMSINEFKEAQFGIPLKHYCLQYLFGSTGMRYGGFYMMAGKPKSCKSPFAFFLAHLCCENDGISYLYELEGKASPTLIYSMFSDHEDWLDPTGPFQILTGLTLDEAEKHLSKSVLHNFKKAEAYDTPLLIDWDSISGAATEDVTGKLEGGEVVSKGFFSKAHIMKHLSENWVGLRGLLPVVFVGVLQEKEKVSDGVRSPFAAAQKSYGGGDSQLFKAGTLLSFSLVGQLPNGNGKVVRIKTALNGFADARQIEVKFTWDQFGDLEEESQGHKWQFAEATARCLAAPKIVGNLRDIIDVKMNDQGLVTCKQFGLDKVTPEEFETALFAPENDATLEDLYKYHKIEKIKLPSEYPDFVARRGDTATAAKESEKEEKKAAQEARIAEEKAKEAAKQEKREAKARKAAAASSLKALKDMAKGADPGGC
;
A
#
# COMPACT_ATOMS: atom_id res chain seq x y z
N MET A 1 -23.48 32.89 14.50
CA MET A 1 -23.74 31.76 15.42
C MET A 1 -23.50 30.40 14.77
N ALA A 2 -24.05 30.08 13.59
CA ALA A 2 -23.89 28.74 12.97
C ALA A 2 -22.44 28.34 12.63
N LYS A 3 -21.58 29.27 12.18
CA LYS A 3 -20.16 28.99 11.88
C LYS A 3 -19.35 28.57 13.10
N ASN A 4 -19.61 29.14 14.26
CA ASN A 4 -18.89 28.78 15.49
C ASN A 4 -19.32 27.39 15.98
N MET A 5 -20.63 27.08 15.92
CA MET A 5 -21.15 25.77 16.30
C MET A 5 -20.58 24.62 15.43
N ILE A 6 -20.39 24.85 14.12
CA ILE A 6 -19.75 23.84 13.25
C ILE A 6 -18.27 23.67 13.59
N ALA A 7 -17.56 24.76 13.87
CA ALA A 7 -16.17 24.70 14.28
C ALA A 7 -15.99 23.95 15.62
N ASP A 8 -16.85 24.22 16.60
CA ASP A 8 -16.83 23.53 17.88
C ASP A 8 -17.16 22.04 17.76
N LEU A 9 -18.14 21.70 16.90
CA LEU A 9 -18.48 20.31 16.61
C LEU A 9 -17.31 19.57 15.94
N LEU A 10 -16.68 20.18 14.94
CA LEU A 10 -15.50 19.59 14.26
C LEU A 10 -14.32 19.44 15.22
N ALA A 11 -14.11 20.40 16.10
CA ALA A 11 -13.07 20.30 17.15
C ALA A 11 -13.37 19.16 18.13
N ALA A 12 -14.63 19.00 18.54
CA ALA A 12 -15.05 17.90 19.39
C ALA A 12 -14.91 16.53 18.71
N VAL A 13 -15.28 16.42 17.43
CA VAL A 13 -15.08 15.19 16.62
C VAL A 13 -13.59 14.89 16.48
N LYS A 14 -12.76 15.86 16.12
CA LYS A 14 -11.29 15.68 16.02
C LYS A 14 -10.67 15.22 17.34
N LYS A 15 -11.17 15.72 18.45
CA LYS A 15 -10.73 15.30 19.78
C LYS A 15 -11.18 13.86 20.10
N ALA A 16 -12.40 13.50 19.74
CA ALA A 16 -12.97 12.18 20.00
C ALA A 16 -12.34 11.07 19.10
N ASP A 17 -12.01 11.40 17.85
CA ASP A 17 -11.40 10.44 16.91
C ASP A 17 -9.86 10.36 17.00
N GLY A 18 -9.25 11.07 17.96
CA GLY A 18 -7.80 11.08 18.17
C GLY A 18 -7.02 11.70 17.01
N GLY A 19 -7.62 12.64 16.27
CA GLY A 19 -6.98 13.30 15.14
C GLY A 19 -6.89 12.45 13.87
N ILE A 20 -7.71 11.40 13.75
CA ILE A 20 -7.79 10.58 12.54
C ILE A 20 -8.37 11.40 11.37
N ALA A 21 -9.38 12.24 11.65
CA ALA A 21 -9.94 13.13 10.65
C ALA A 21 -8.96 14.23 10.25
N MET A 22 -8.74 14.37 8.96
CA MET A 22 -7.85 15.36 8.35
C MET A 22 -8.62 16.35 7.48
N SER A 23 -8.19 17.61 7.48
CA SER A 23 -8.57 18.54 6.43
C SER A 23 -7.95 18.15 5.08
N ILE A 24 -8.46 18.70 3.99
CA ILE A 24 -7.87 18.44 2.67
C ILE A 24 -6.40 18.91 2.58
N ASN A 25 -6.05 19.97 3.30
CA ASN A 25 -4.65 20.44 3.31
C ASN A 25 -3.76 19.49 4.11
N GLU A 26 -4.18 19.05 5.29
CA GLU A 26 -3.47 18.02 6.08
C GLU A 26 -3.34 16.71 5.29
N PHE A 27 -4.39 16.32 4.54
CA PHE A 27 -4.33 15.15 3.67
C PHE A 27 -3.32 15.30 2.53
N LYS A 28 -3.20 16.49 1.92
CA LYS A 28 -2.15 16.77 0.92
C LYS A 28 -0.76 16.71 1.54
N GLU A 29 -0.61 17.24 2.74
CA GLU A 29 0.66 17.20 3.47
C GLU A 29 1.06 15.80 3.94
N ALA A 30 0.10 14.87 4.03
CA ALA A 30 0.29 13.48 4.41
C ALA A 30 0.68 12.55 3.24
N GLN A 31 1.04 13.11 2.07
CA GLN A 31 1.44 12.31 0.91
C GLN A 31 2.95 12.06 0.95
N PHE A 32 3.35 10.95 1.55
CA PHE A 32 4.74 10.47 1.62
C PHE A 32 4.93 9.25 0.73
N GLY A 33 6.17 8.95 0.35
CA GLY A 33 6.45 7.77 -0.45
C GLY A 33 7.92 7.62 -0.82
N ILE A 34 8.22 6.59 -1.60
CA ILE A 34 9.53 6.34 -2.18
C ILE A 34 9.68 7.19 -3.45
N PRO A 35 10.65 8.10 -3.54
CA PRO A 35 10.83 8.97 -4.70
C PRO A 35 11.09 8.19 -5.99
N LEU A 36 10.54 8.68 -7.10
CA LEU A 36 10.83 8.19 -8.45
C LEU A 36 11.82 9.16 -9.11
N LYS A 37 13.02 8.68 -9.43
CA LYS A 37 14.12 9.51 -9.95
C LYS A 37 13.88 10.05 -11.37
N HIS A 38 13.12 9.29 -12.21
CA HIS A 38 12.96 9.59 -13.62
C HIS A 38 11.61 10.26 -13.90
N TYR A 39 11.62 11.34 -14.68
CA TYR A 39 10.39 12.08 -15.01
C TYR A 39 9.35 11.20 -15.73
N CYS A 40 9.77 10.32 -16.63
CA CYS A 40 8.84 9.41 -17.32
C CYS A 40 8.10 8.48 -16.35
N LEU A 41 8.73 8.08 -15.24
CA LEU A 41 8.09 7.30 -14.19
C LEU A 41 7.13 8.15 -13.36
N GLN A 42 7.54 9.37 -12.98
CA GLN A 42 6.67 10.32 -12.31
C GLN A 42 5.43 10.62 -13.16
N TYR A 43 5.62 10.80 -14.46
CA TYR A 43 4.53 10.92 -15.42
C TYR A 43 3.64 9.65 -15.41
N LEU A 44 4.22 8.46 -15.50
CA LEU A 44 3.48 7.19 -15.56
C LEU A 44 2.65 6.95 -14.29
N PHE A 45 3.24 7.17 -13.12
CA PHE A 45 2.58 6.98 -11.83
C PHE A 45 1.62 8.14 -11.46
N GLY A 46 1.77 9.30 -12.06
CA GLY A 46 1.01 10.50 -11.73
C GLY A 46 1.41 11.15 -10.42
N SER A 47 2.59 10.79 -9.91
CA SER A 47 3.16 11.35 -8.68
C SER A 47 4.68 11.31 -8.73
N THR A 48 5.34 12.17 -7.95
CA THR A 48 6.81 12.19 -7.86
C THR A 48 7.38 10.98 -7.11
N GLY A 49 6.53 10.07 -6.61
CA GLY A 49 6.97 8.84 -5.95
C GLY A 49 5.86 7.81 -5.75
N MET A 50 6.24 6.63 -5.27
CA MET A 50 5.32 5.58 -4.84
C MET A 50 4.84 5.87 -3.42
N ARG A 51 3.55 6.11 -3.25
CA ARG A 51 2.96 6.53 -1.97
C ARG A 51 2.99 5.43 -0.92
N TYR A 52 3.27 5.79 0.32
CA TYR A 52 3.11 4.88 1.45
C TYR A 52 1.65 4.44 1.61
N GLY A 53 1.47 3.16 1.94
CA GLY A 53 0.17 2.50 1.91
C GLY A 53 -0.35 2.26 0.49
N GLY A 54 0.45 2.55 -0.55
CA GLY A 54 0.11 2.26 -1.94
C GLY A 54 0.09 0.77 -2.23
N PHE A 55 -0.86 0.36 -3.07
CA PHE A 55 -1.00 -1.00 -3.56
C PHE A 55 -0.90 -0.97 -5.09
N TYR A 56 0.27 -1.33 -5.60
CA TYR A 56 0.62 -1.24 -7.00
C TYR A 56 0.60 -2.62 -7.62
N MET A 57 -0.05 -2.78 -8.77
CA MET A 57 -0.13 -4.04 -9.49
C MET A 57 0.49 -3.91 -10.87
N MET A 58 1.25 -4.91 -11.27
CA MET A 58 1.89 -5.01 -12.59
C MET A 58 1.36 -6.22 -13.34
N ALA A 59 0.71 -6.00 -14.46
CA ALA A 59 0.10 -7.06 -15.24
C ALA A 59 0.67 -7.11 -16.67
N GLY A 60 0.70 -8.29 -17.26
CA GLY A 60 1.13 -8.47 -18.64
C GLY A 60 1.41 -9.93 -18.97
N LYS A 61 1.61 -10.21 -20.28
CA LYS A 61 1.98 -11.54 -20.75
C LYS A 61 3.34 -11.99 -20.18
N PRO A 62 3.64 -13.28 -20.14
CA PRO A 62 4.98 -13.76 -19.79
C PRO A 62 6.08 -13.07 -20.63
N LYS A 63 7.25 -12.88 -20.03
CA LYS A 63 8.43 -12.26 -20.68
C LYS A 63 8.26 -10.77 -21.09
N SER A 64 7.27 -10.06 -20.52
CA SER A 64 7.07 -8.62 -20.75
C SER A 64 7.86 -7.70 -19.80
N CYS A 65 8.90 -8.20 -19.14
CA CYS A 65 9.82 -7.46 -18.24
C CYS A 65 9.17 -6.89 -16.97
N LYS A 66 8.13 -7.55 -16.42
CA LYS A 66 7.52 -7.14 -15.13
C LYS A 66 8.48 -7.34 -13.96
N SER A 67 9.05 -8.54 -13.80
CA SER A 67 10.02 -8.85 -12.75
C SER A 67 11.24 -7.92 -12.77
N PRO A 68 11.91 -7.67 -13.90
CA PRO A 68 12.96 -6.66 -13.96
C PRO A 68 12.52 -5.27 -13.54
N PHE A 69 11.27 -4.90 -13.80
CA PHE A 69 10.76 -3.59 -13.35
C PHE A 69 10.49 -3.58 -11.84
N ALA A 70 10.01 -4.69 -11.27
CA ALA A 70 9.87 -4.85 -9.83
C ALA A 70 11.23 -4.77 -9.11
N PHE A 71 12.26 -5.42 -9.65
CA PHE A 71 13.64 -5.33 -9.11
C PHE A 71 14.18 -3.89 -9.18
N PHE A 72 13.88 -3.15 -10.24
CA PHE A 72 14.21 -1.74 -10.32
C PHE A 72 13.50 -0.93 -9.22
N LEU A 73 12.23 -1.18 -8.94
CA LEU A 73 11.52 -0.51 -7.85
C LEU A 73 12.10 -0.88 -6.48
N ALA A 74 12.54 -2.13 -6.31
CA ALA A 74 13.24 -2.59 -5.12
C ALA A 74 14.58 -1.86 -4.95
N HIS A 75 15.36 -1.72 -6.03
CA HIS A 75 16.58 -0.95 -6.04
C HIS A 75 16.33 0.51 -5.62
N LEU A 76 15.33 1.17 -6.20
CA LEU A 76 14.93 2.53 -5.79
C LEU A 76 14.57 2.63 -4.30
N CYS A 77 13.94 1.61 -3.73
CA CYS A 77 13.66 1.60 -2.29
C CYS A 77 14.95 1.58 -1.47
N CYS A 78 15.89 0.70 -1.82
CA CYS A 78 17.17 0.58 -1.15
C CYS A 78 18.03 1.85 -1.30
N GLU A 79 18.03 2.50 -2.46
CA GLU A 79 18.69 3.80 -2.67
C GLU A 79 18.13 4.95 -1.80
N ASN A 80 16.93 4.79 -1.27
CA ASN A 80 16.31 5.73 -0.34
C ASN A 80 16.36 5.22 1.11
N ASP A 81 17.42 4.51 1.48
CA ASP A 81 17.67 3.94 2.81
C ASP A 81 16.54 3.00 3.28
N GLY A 82 15.81 2.41 2.34
CA GLY A 82 14.72 1.50 2.59
C GLY A 82 15.13 0.03 2.56
N ILE A 83 14.18 -0.83 2.94
CA ILE A 83 14.31 -2.29 2.87
C ILE A 83 13.32 -2.83 1.85
N SER A 84 13.75 -3.78 1.03
CA SER A 84 12.90 -4.44 0.06
C SER A 84 12.85 -5.95 0.30
N TYR A 85 11.64 -6.50 0.34
CA TYR A 85 11.38 -7.95 0.42
C TYR A 85 10.76 -8.43 -0.90
N LEU A 86 11.51 -9.24 -1.63
CA LEU A 86 11.01 -9.97 -2.78
C LEU A 86 10.52 -11.36 -2.34
N TYR A 87 9.23 -11.59 -2.44
CA TYR A 87 8.63 -12.92 -2.33
C TYR A 87 8.56 -13.55 -3.72
N GLU A 88 9.54 -14.37 -4.01
CA GLU A 88 9.63 -15.12 -5.27
C GLU A 88 8.77 -16.39 -5.17
N LEU A 89 7.55 -16.30 -5.72
CA LEU A 89 6.50 -17.31 -5.54
C LEU A 89 6.32 -18.25 -6.73
N GLU A 90 7.11 -18.06 -7.80
CA GLU A 90 7.04 -18.91 -9.02
C GLU A 90 8.23 -19.86 -9.19
N GLY A 91 9.31 -19.68 -8.46
CA GLY A 91 10.56 -20.42 -8.64
C GLY A 91 11.26 -20.09 -9.97
N LYS A 92 11.16 -18.85 -10.47
CA LYS A 92 11.66 -18.43 -11.78
C LYS A 92 12.64 -17.26 -11.76
N ALA A 93 12.88 -16.65 -10.60
CA ALA A 93 13.83 -15.57 -10.49
C ALA A 93 15.24 -16.05 -10.91
N SER A 94 15.88 -15.27 -11.76
CA SER A 94 17.26 -15.52 -12.16
C SER A 94 18.21 -14.80 -11.23
N PRO A 95 19.07 -15.50 -10.46
CA PRO A 95 20.08 -14.85 -9.66
C PRO A 95 20.99 -13.93 -10.49
N THR A 96 21.40 -14.35 -11.67
CA THR A 96 22.20 -13.53 -12.60
C THR A 96 21.52 -12.21 -12.96
N LEU A 97 20.21 -12.23 -13.23
CA LEU A 97 19.46 -11.00 -13.52
C LEU A 97 19.43 -10.08 -12.29
N ILE A 98 19.21 -10.63 -11.11
CA ILE A 98 19.19 -9.84 -9.85
C ILE A 98 20.57 -9.24 -9.63
N TYR A 99 21.63 -10.04 -9.65
CA TYR A 99 23.00 -9.53 -9.51
C TYR A 99 23.32 -8.42 -10.50
N SER A 100 22.96 -8.57 -11.76
CA SER A 100 23.24 -7.56 -12.78
C SER A 100 22.45 -6.26 -12.61
N MET A 101 21.30 -6.30 -11.93
CA MET A 101 20.51 -5.09 -11.65
C MET A 101 20.95 -4.38 -10.35
N PHE A 102 21.73 -5.05 -9.51
CA PHE A 102 22.29 -4.53 -8.28
C PHE A 102 23.82 -4.48 -8.31
N SER A 103 24.42 -4.51 -9.52
CA SER A 103 25.87 -4.56 -9.70
C SER A 103 26.63 -3.39 -9.07
N ASP A 104 25.97 -2.22 -8.96
CA ASP A 104 26.54 -1.04 -8.33
C ASP A 104 26.53 -1.12 -6.78
N HIS A 105 25.82 -2.10 -6.21
CA HIS A 105 25.56 -2.26 -4.78
C HIS A 105 25.46 -3.74 -4.40
N GLU A 106 26.53 -4.51 -4.63
CA GLU A 106 26.56 -5.94 -4.32
C GLU A 106 26.34 -6.25 -2.83
N ASP A 107 26.78 -5.36 -1.94
CA ASP A 107 26.57 -5.42 -0.51
C ASP A 107 25.09 -5.42 -0.09
N TRP A 108 24.21 -4.88 -0.93
CA TRP A 108 22.75 -4.93 -0.68
C TRP A 108 22.16 -6.32 -0.80
N LEU A 109 22.84 -7.23 -1.48
CA LEU A 109 22.45 -8.63 -1.67
C LEU A 109 22.94 -9.56 -0.57
N ASP A 110 23.73 -9.03 0.37
CA ASP A 110 24.20 -9.79 1.53
C ASP A 110 23.04 -10.20 2.46
N PRO A 111 23.22 -11.25 3.30
CA PRO A 111 22.18 -11.70 4.24
C PRO A 111 21.68 -10.61 5.20
N THR A 112 22.47 -9.58 5.44
CA THR A 112 22.12 -8.41 6.28
C THR A 112 21.85 -7.15 5.47
N GLY A 113 21.89 -7.24 4.14
CA GLY A 113 21.64 -6.13 3.24
C GLY A 113 20.16 -5.74 3.16
N PRO A 114 19.86 -4.58 2.59
CA PRO A 114 18.51 -4.06 2.53
C PRO A 114 17.59 -4.79 1.51
N PHE A 115 18.16 -5.60 0.60
CA PHE A 115 17.37 -6.40 -0.35
C PHE A 115 17.33 -7.86 0.07
N GLN A 116 16.13 -8.35 0.41
CA GLN A 116 15.92 -9.70 0.90
C GLN A 116 15.03 -10.50 -0.03
N ILE A 117 15.41 -11.75 -0.33
CA ILE A 117 14.66 -12.66 -1.19
C ILE A 117 14.13 -13.83 -0.37
N LEU A 118 12.82 -14.08 -0.49
CA LEU A 118 12.17 -15.25 0.09
C LEU A 118 11.64 -16.14 -1.04
N THR A 119 12.08 -17.39 -1.05
CA THR A 119 11.70 -18.38 -2.07
C THR A 119 11.06 -19.60 -1.44
N GLY A 120 10.33 -20.38 -2.24
CA GLY A 120 9.76 -21.66 -1.82
C GLY A 120 8.57 -21.54 -0.88
N LEU A 121 7.95 -20.36 -0.77
CA LEU A 121 6.77 -20.13 0.05
C LEU A 121 5.48 -20.30 -0.79
N THR A 122 4.45 -20.84 -0.16
CA THR A 122 3.08 -20.71 -0.63
C THR A 122 2.58 -19.28 -0.42
N LEU A 123 1.47 -18.93 -1.06
CA LEU A 123 0.86 -17.60 -0.90
C LEU A 123 0.38 -17.35 0.54
N ASP A 124 -0.08 -18.41 1.22
CA ASP A 124 -0.51 -18.38 2.63
C ASP A 124 0.67 -18.12 3.57
N GLU A 125 1.79 -18.81 3.34
CA GLU A 125 3.03 -18.62 4.11
C GLU A 125 3.62 -17.24 3.88
N ALA A 126 3.59 -16.73 2.65
CA ALA A 126 4.04 -15.38 2.31
C ALA A 126 3.19 -14.31 3.04
N GLU A 127 1.85 -14.45 3.05
CA GLU A 127 0.96 -13.54 3.78
C GLU A 127 1.23 -13.59 5.29
N LYS A 128 1.38 -14.80 5.84
CA LYS A 128 1.68 -15.00 7.26
C LYS A 128 3.04 -14.42 7.65
N HIS A 129 4.07 -14.63 6.84
CA HIS A 129 5.40 -14.06 7.07
C HIS A 129 5.37 -12.53 7.00
N LEU A 130 4.72 -11.96 5.97
CA LEU A 130 4.56 -10.53 5.83
C LEU A 130 3.88 -9.92 7.06
N SER A 131 2.72 -10.45 7.44
CA SER A 131 1.90 -9.89 8.51
C SER A 131 2.51 -10.08 9.91
N LYS A 132 3.00 -11.29 10.21
CA LYS A 132 3.46 -11.65 11.57
C LYS A 132 4.92 -11.38 11.84
N SER A 133 5.76 -11.40 10.79
CA SER A 133 7.20 -11.18 10.95
C SER A 133 7.58 -9.77 10.49
N VAL A 134 7.37 -9.43 9.21
CA VAL A 134 7.87 -8.17 8.66
C VAL A 134 7.13 -6.98 9.27
N LEU A 135 5.84 -6.85 9.01
CA LEU A 135 5.05 -5.68 9.43
C LEU A 135 4.94 -5.55 10.95
N HIS A 136 4.86 -6.69 11.66
CA HIS A 136 4.84 -6.69 13.12
C HIS A 136 6.15 -6.13 13.71
N ASN A 137 7.32 -6.58 13.18
CA ASN A 137 8.61 -6.12 13.68
C ASN A 137 8.88 -4.66 13.30
N PHE A 138 8.52 -4.22 12.08
CA PHE A 138 8.60 -2.81 11.70
C PHE A 138 7.79 -1.91 12.63
N LYS A 139 6.56 -2.32 12.95
CA LYS A 139 5.72 -1.59 13.91
C LYS A 139 6.31 -1.60 15.31
N LYS A 140 6.84 -2.73 15.77
CA LYS A 140 7.45 -2.87 17.10
C LYS A 140 8.74 -2.06 17.25
N ALA A 141 9.52 -1.97 16.17
CA ALA A 141 10.75 -1.19 16.11
C ALA A 141 10.49 0.31 15.91
N GLU A 142 9.23 0.72 15.65
CA GLU A 142 8.87 2.10 15.29
C GLU A 142 9.70 2.63 14.12
N ALA A 143 10.02 1.75 13.13
CA ALA A 143 10.86 2.05 11.99
C ALA A 143 10.12 2.93 10.96
N TYR A 144 9.75 4.14 11.37
CA TYR A 144 8.99 5.09 10.56
C TYR A 144 9.87 5.88 9.57
N ASP A 145 11.17 5.87 9.76
CA ASP A 145 12.19 6.51 8.91
C ASP A 145 12.69 5.59 7.78
N THR A 146 12.34 4.30 7.83
CA THR A 146 12.84 3.28 6.91
C THR A 146 11.75 2.87 5.93
N PRO A 147 11.81 3.30 4.65
CA PRO A 147 10.89 2.85 3.61
C PRO A 147 10.90 1.32 3.48
N LEU A 148 9.73 0.73 3.31
CA LEU A 148 9.59 -0.71 3.12
C LEU A 148 8.87 -0.99 1.81
N LEU A 149 9.50 -1.74 0.92
CA LEU A 149 8.85 -2.23 -0.30
C LEU A 149 8.65 -3.74 -0.21
N ILE A 150 7.43 -4.17 -0.45
CA ILE A 150 7.03 -5.57 -0.51
C ILE A 150 6.69 -5.92 -1.95
N ASP A 151 7.43 -6.84 -2.54
CA ASP A 151 7.20 -7.31 -3.91
C ASP A 151 6.81 -8.79 -3.92
N TRP A 152 5.68 -9.12 -4.54
CA TRP A 152 5.21 -10.49 -4.75
C TRP A 152 5.26 -10.88 -6.23
N ASP A 153 6.29 -11.61 -6.61
CA ASP A 153 6.50 -12.10 -7.99
C ASP A 153 6.42 -13.64 -8.08
N SER A 154 5.34 -14.21 -8.62
CA SER A 154 4.10 -13.58 -9.05
C SER A 154 2.92 -14.21 -8.31
N ILE A 155 1.94 -13.38 -7.98
CA ILE A 155 0.70 -13.84 -7.34
C ILE A 155 0.00 -14.88 -8.22
N SER A 156 0.06 -14.72 -9.53
CA SER A 156 -0.61 -15.62 -10.48
C SER A 156 -0.01 -17.03 -10.50
N GLY A 157 1.32 -17.13 -10.32
CA GLY A 157 2.06 -18.39 -10.34
C GLY A 157 2.14 -19.09 -8.98
N ALA A 158 1.92 -18.36 -7.90
CA ALA A 158 2.05 -18.87 -6.54
C ALA A 158 1.17 -20.10 -6.27
N ALA A 159 1.67 -21.06 -5.50
CA ALA A 159 0.87 -22.14 -4.92
C ALA A 159 0.12 -21.65 -3.67
N THR A 160 -0.90 -22.36 -3.23
CA THR A 160 -1.56 -22.16 -1.93
C THR A 160 -1.43 -23.43 -1.11
N GLU A 161 -1.49 -23.35 0.22
CA GLU A 161 -1.39 -24.53 1.11
C GLU A 161 -2.43 -25.59 0.75
N ASP A 162 -3.65 -25.20 0.41
CA ASP A 162 -4.72 -26.08 -0.06
C ASP A 162 -4.33 -26.90 -1.30
N VAL A 163 -3.61 -26.29 -2.24
CA VAL A 163 -3.14 -26.95 -3.46
C VAL A 163 -1.98 -27.89 -3.15
N THR A 164 -1.04 -27.43 -2.34
CA THR A 164 0.17 -28.19 -1.98
C THR A 164 -0.21 -29.43 -1.16
N GLY A 165 -1.04 -29.29 -0.12
CA GLY A 165 -1.47 -30.40 0.72
C GLY A 165 -2.27 -31.46 -0.05
N LYS A 166 -3.08 -31.08 -1.04
CA LYS A 166 -3.77 -32.04 -1.91
C LYS A 166 -2.84 -32.78 -2.85
N LEU A 167 -1.84 -32.09 -3.40
CA LEU A 167 -0.82 -32.73 -4.24
C LEU A 167 0.01 -33.74 -3.45
N GLU A 168 0.41 -33.41 -2.23
CA GLU A 168 1.13 -34.32 -1.32
C GLU A 168 0.26 -35.53 -0.94
N GLY A 169 -1.04 -35.36 -0.79
CA GLY A 169 -2.02 -36.42 -0.58
C GLY A 169 -2.38 -37.23 -1.82
N GLY A 170 -1.82 -36.90 -2.99
CA GLY A 170 -2.12 -37.59 -4.26
C GLY A 170 -3.49 -37.24 -4.85
N GLU A 171 -4.13 -36.17 -4.41
CA GLU A 171 -5.44 -35.74 -4.91
C GLU A 171 -5.33 -34.84 -6.16
N VAL A 172 -6.29 -34.97 -7.08
CA VAL A 172 -6.39 -34.11 -8.25
C VAL A 172 -6.99 -32.76 -7.86
N VAL A 173 -6.19 -31.68 -7.97
CA VAL A 173 -6.61 -30.32 -7.59
C VAL A 173 -7.39 -29.67 -8.72
N SER A 174 -8.70 -29.59 -8.61
CA SER A 174 -9.55 -28.93 -9.61
C SER A 174 -9.85 -27.44 -9.34
N LYS A 175 -9.58 -26.87 -8.14
CA LYS A 175 -10.11 -25.55 -7.74
C LYS A 175 -9.21 -24.69 -6.85
N GLY A 176 -7.89 -24.64 -7.07
CA GLY A 176 -6.99 -23.75 -6.31
C GLY A 176 -7.19 -22.22 -6.56
N PHE A 177 -8.13 -21.84 -7.43
CA PHE A 177 -8.36 -20.45 -7.81
C PHE A 177 -9.06 -19.63 -6.69
N PHE A 178 -9.96 -20.25 -5.95
CA PHE A 178 -10.73 -19.56 -4.91
C PHE A 178 -9.89 -19.23 -3.68
N SER A 179 -8.94 -20.09 -3.30
CA SER A 179 -8.04 -19.82 -2.17
C SER A 179 -7.14 -18.61 -2.44
N LYS A 180 -6.57 -18.49 -3.63
CA LYS A 180 -5.78 -17.29 -4.00
C LYS A 180 -6.58 -16.00 -3.91
N ALA A 181 -7.81 -16.00 -4.43
CA ALA A 181 -8.69 -14.83 -4.36
C ALA A 181 -9.04 -14.45 -2.93
N HIS A 182 -9.21 -15.45 -2.05
CA HIS A 182 -9.47 -15.22 -0.62
C HIS A 182 -8.27 -14.60 0.09
N ILE A 183 -7.06 -15.15 -0.12
CA ILE A 183 -5.82 -14.63 0.48
C ILE A 183 -5.58 -13.19 0.02
N MET A 184 -5.72 -12.92 -1.29
CA MET A 184 -5.54 -11.58 -1.85
C MET A 184 -6.58 -10.59 -1.35
N LYS A 185 -7.82 -11.04 -1.13
CA LYS A 185 -8.86 -10.23 -0.49
C LYS A 185 -8.46 -9.89 0.94
N HIS A 186 -8.07 -10.88 1.74
CA HIS A 186 -7.66 -10.70 3.13
C HIS A 186 -6.44 -9.78 3.26
N LEU A 187 -5.41 -10.01 2.44
CA LEU A 187 -4.23 -9.14 2.38
C LEU A 187 -4.64 -7.69 2.05
N SER A 188 -5.45 -7.49 1.02
CA SER A 188 -5.85 -6.15 0.58
C SER A 188 -6.74 -5.42 1.59
N GLU A 189 -7.55 -6.13 2.37
CA GLU A 189 -8.36 -5.57 3.46
C GLU A 189 -7.47 -5.18 4.66
N ASN A 190 -6.54 -6.04 5.05
CA ASN A 190 -5.56 -5.75 6.10
C ASN A 190 -4.64 -4.58 5.70
N TRP A 191 -4.25 -4.51 4.43
CA TRP A 191 -3.42 -3.44 3.88
C TRP A 191 -4.05 -2.05 4.06
N VAL A 192 -5.36 -1.95 3.91
CA VAL A 192 -6.08 -0.69 4.15
C VAL A 192 -5.90 -0.19 5.59
N GLY A 193 -5.90 -1.11 6.57
CA GLY A 193 -5.64 -0.77 7.98
C GLY A 193 -4.21 -0.31 8.27
N LEU A 194 -3.25 -0.69 7.43
CA LEU A 194 -1.84 -0.30 7.58
C LEU A 194 -1.52 1.04 6.91
N ARG A 195 -2.41 1.54 6.06
CA ARG A 195 -2.23 2.84 5.38
C ARG A 195 -2.06 3.97 6.39
N GLY A 196 -0.94 4.66 6.27
CA GLY A 196 -0.61 5.79 7.13
C GLY A 196 -0.14 5.42 8.55
N LEU A 197 0.17 4.14 8.81
CA LEU A 197 0.80 3.68 10.04
C LEU A 197 2.26 3.26 9.82
N LEU A 198 2.61 2.80 8.62
CA LEU A 198 3.95 2.36 8.28
C LEU A 198 4.37 2.92 6.92
N PRO A 199 5.67 3.17 6.69
CA PRO A 199 6.21 3.65 5.43
C PRO A 199 6.33 2.51 4.41
N VAL A 200 5.23 1.83 4.09
CA VAL A 200 5.22 0.60 3.30
C VAL A 200 4.53 0.77 1.96
N VAL A 201 5.12 0.20 0.92
CA VAL A 201 4.58 0.11 -0.44
C VAL A 201 4.46 -1.37 -0.82
N PHE A 202 3.35 -1.75 -1.41
CA PHE A 202 3.13 -3.09 -1.95
C PHE A 202 3.16 -3.07 -3.48
N VAL A 203 3.91 -4.00 -4.04
CA VAL A 203 3.99 -4.28 -5.48
C VAL A 203 3.61 -5.73 -5.72
N GLY A 204 2.69 -5.98 -6.65
CA GLY A 204 2.29 -7.34 -6.99
C GLY A 204 2.36 -7.60 -8.50
N VAL A 205 2.99 -8.70 -8.87
CA VAL A 205 3.12 -9.11 -10.27
C VAL A 205 2.01 -10.10 -10.64
N LEU A 206 1.32 -9.79 -11.74
CA LEU A 206 0.22 -10.59 -12.28
C LEU A 206 0.51 -11.06 -13.69
N GLN A 207 0.09 -12.27 -13.98
CA GLN A 207 0.03 -12.76 -15.38
C GLN A 207 -1.33 -12.43 -15.96
N GLU A 208 -1.33 -11.74 -17.10
CA GLU A 208 -2.51 -11.47 -17.89
C GLU A 208 -2.92 -12.72 -18.66
N LYS A 209 -4.19 -13.11 -18.57
CA LYS A 209 -4.81 -14.18 -19.34
C LYS A 209 -6.00 -13.61 -20.12
N GLU A 210 -6.21 -14.12 -21.30
CA GLU A 210 -7.45 -13.82 -22.03
C GLU A 210 -8.59 -14.65 -21.44
N LYS A 211 -9.69 -14.00 -21.10
CA LYS A 211 -10.92 -14.70 -20.71
C LYS A 211 -11.45 -15.45 -21.94
N VAL A 212 -11.49 -16.76 -21.86
CA VAL A 212 -12.22 -17.57 -22.84
C VAL A 212 -13.70 -17.37 -22.54
N SER A 213 -14.42 -16.69 -23.44
CA SER A 213 -15.89 -16.59 -23.35
C SER A 213 -16.49 -17.86 -23.95
N ASP A 214 -17.41 -18.50 -23.22
CA ASP A 214 -18.13 -19.70 -23.69
C ASP A 214 -19.15 -19.40 -24.82
N GLY A 215 -19.13 -18.21 -25.40
CA GLY A 215 -20.02 -17.77 -26.47
C GLY A 215 -19.30 -17.34 -27.73
N VAL A 216 -20.05 -17.26 -28.85
CA VAL A 216 -19.56 -16.76 -30.14
C VAL A 216 -19.06 -15.33 -29.95
N ARG A 217 -17.75 -15.12 -30.01
CA ARG A 217 -17.16 -13.77 -29.96
C ARG A 217 -17.50 -13.03 -31.25
N SER A 218 -18.01 -11.83 -31.12
CA SER A 218 -17.96 -10.88 -32.22
C SER A 218 -16.47 -10.65 -32.60
N PRO A 219 -16.12 -10.73 -33.88
CA PRO A 219 -14.74 -10.45 -34.32
C PRO A 219 -14.21 -9.08 -33.92
N PHE A 220 -15.12 -8.17 -33.57
CA PHE A 220 -14.81 -6.79 -33.17
C PHE A 220 -14.82 -6.58 -31.63
N ALA A 221 -15.17 -7.59 -30.82
CA ALA A 221 -15.16 -7.46 -29.39
C ALA A 221 -13.72 -7.59 -28.87
N ALA A 222 -13.25 -6.58 -28.15
CA ALA A 222 -11.96 -6.65 -27.45
C ALA A 222 -11.95 -7.84 -26.49
N ALA A 223 -10.86 -8.60 -26.49
CA ALA A 223 -10.69 -9.74 -25.58
C ALA A 223 -10.75 -9.24 -24.12
N GLN A 224 -11.68 -9.78 -23.34
CA GLN A 224 -11.72 -9.49 -21.92
C GLN A 224 -10.49 -10.09 -21.24
N LYS A 225 -9.78 -9.24 -20.50
CA LYS A 225 -8.59 -9.65 -19.74
C LYS A 225 -9.02 -10.19 -18.38
N SER A 226 -8.33 -11.22 -17.91
CA SER A 226 -8.42 -11.71 -16.53
C SER A 226 -7.03 -11.78 -15.92
N TYR A 227 -6.98 -11.63 -14.62
CA TYR A 227 -5.73 -11.62 -13.86
C TYR A 227 -5.77 -12.73 -12.80
N GLY A 228 -4.64 -13.39 -12.59
CA GLY A 228 -4.55 -14.41 -11.54
C GLY A 228 -4.72 -13.78 -10.15
N GLY A 229 -5.41 -14.50 -9.24
CA GLY A 229 -5.63 -14.03 -7.87
C GLY A 229 -6.95 -13.30 -7.63
N GLY A 230 -7.84 -13.22 -8.65
CA GLY A 230 -9.17 -12.62 -8.52
C GLY A 230 -9.21 -11.11 -8.72
N ASP A 231 -10.41 -10.54 -8.69
CA ASP A 231 -10.64 -9.12 -9.03
C ASP A 231 -10.47 -8.20 -7.81
N SER A 232 -10.53 -8.72 -6.56
CA SER A 232 -10.47 -7.89 -5.34
C SER A 232 -9.19 -7.06 -5.24
N GLN A 233 -8.06 -7.61 -5.66
CA GLN A 233 -6.78 -6.90 -5.71
C GLN A 233 -6.79 -5.71 -6.67
N LEU A 234 -7.54 -5.81 -7.77
CA LEU A 234 -7.67 -4.72 -8.75
C LEU A 234 -8.50 -3.56 -8.20
N PHE A 235 -9.57 -3.86 -7.44
CA PHE A 235 -10.38 -2.83 -6.78
C PHE A 235 -9.62 -2.06 -5.70
N LYS A 236 -8.62 -2.69 -5.08
CA LYS A 236 -7.78 -2.07 -4.06
C LYS A 236 -6.51 -1.45 -4.62
N ALA A 237 -6.10 -1.83 -5.84
CA ALA A 237 -4.94 -1.25 -6.49
C ALA A 237 -5.15 0.26 -6.70
N GLY A 238 -4.22 1.05 -6.15
CA GLY A 238 -4.16 2.48 -6.45
C GLY A 238 -3.68 2.71 -7.88
N THR A 239 -2.85 1.79 -8.39
CA THR A 239 -2.32 1.83 -9.76
C THR A 239 -2.16 0.41 -10.29
N LEU A 240 -2.64 0.17 -11.50
CA LEU A 240 -2.38 -1.03 -12.29
C LEU A 240 -1.57 -0.65 -13.52
N LEU A 241 -0.35 -1.16 -13.63
CA LEU A 241 0.51 -1.01 -14.80
C LEU A 241 0.36 -2.23 -15.71
N SER A 242 0.08 -2.01 -16.98
CA SER A 242 0.03 -3.04 -18.01
C SER A 242 1.31 -3.02 -18.84
N PHE A 243 1.98 -4.17 -18.90
CA PHE A 243 3.25 -4.35 -19.61
C PHE A 243 3.02 -5.11 -20.93
N SER A 244 3.53 -4.57 -22.01
CA SER A 244 3.51 -5.23 -23.31
C SER A 244 4.86 -5.08 -24.02
N LEU A 245 5.32 -6.16 -24.63
CA LEU A 245 6.50 -6.14 -25.49
C LEU A 245 6.14 -5.48 -26.82
N VAL A 246 6.86 -4.42 -27.18
CA VAL A 246 6.72 -3.72 -28.48
C VAL A 246 7.62 -4.37 -29.52
N GLY A 247 8.86 -4.70 -29.15
CA GLY A 247 9.82 -5.34 -30.03
C GLY A 247 11.12 -5.70 -29.31
N GLN A 248 12.02 -6.31 -30.06
CA GLN A 248 13.40 -6.54 -29.63
C GLN A 248 14.31 -5.48 -30.26
N LEU A 249 15.39 -5.15 -29.60
CA LEU A 249 16.41 -4.29 -30.20
C LEU A 249 17.14 -5.00 -31.33
N PRO A 250 17.59 -4.29 -32.39
CA PRO A 250 18.19 -4.88 -33.58
C PRO A 250 19.34 -5.85 -33.28
N ASN A 251 20.14 -5.55 -32.27
CA ASN A 251 21.32 -6.33 -31.89
C ASN A 251 21.00 -7.50 -30.94
N GLY A 252 19.74 -7.74 -30.61
CA GLY A 252 19.35 -8.74 -29.63
C GLY A 252 19.66 -8.41 -28.17
N ASN A 253 20.25 -7.23 -27.88
CA ASN A 253 20.71 -6.81 -26.55
C ASN A 253 19.61 -6.13 -25.72
N GLY A 254 18.36 -6.33 -26.07
CA GLY A 254 17.32 -5.68 -25.29
C GLY A 254 15.94 -5.78 -25.91
N LYS A 255 15.00 -5.21 -25.19
CA LYS A 255 13.58 -5.16 -25.56
C LYS A 255 13.06 -3.73 -25.43
N VAL A 256 12.10 -3.40 -26.28
CA VAL A 256 11.27 -2.20 -26.10
C VAL A 256 9.98 -2.62 -25.42
N VAL A 257 9.73 -2.09 -24.25
CA VAL A 257 8.60 -2.40 -23.42
C VAL A 257 7.69 -1.18 -23.34
N ARG A 258 6.41 -1.38 -23.62
CA ARG A 258 5.38 -0.38 -23.38
C ARG A 258 4.76 -0.63 -22.02
N ILE A 259 4.81 0.38 -21.16
CA ILE A 259 4.18 0.37 -19.84
C ILE A 259 3.05 1.39 -19.88
N LYS A 260 1.84 0.93 -19.57
CA LYS A 260 0.62 1.74 -19.59
C LYS A 260 -0.10 1.64 -18.25
N THR A 261 -0.58 2.76 -17.73
CA THR A 261 -1.52 2.76 -16.61
C THR A 261 -2.89 2.28 -17.10
N ALA A 262 -3.27 1.07 -16.70
CA ALA A 262 -4.58 0.50 -16.99
C ALA A 262 -5.64 0.96 -15.99
N LEU A 263 -5.22 1.15 -14.72
CA LEU A 263 -5.98 1.83 -13.67
C LEU A 263 -5.02 2.78 -12.96
N ASN A 264 -5.47 3.98 -12.70
CA ASN A 264 -4.74 4.94 -11.89
C ASN A 264 -5.75 5.78 -11.10
N GLY A 265 -5.75 5.63 -9.80
CA GLY A 265 -6.60 6.43 -8.90
C GLY A 265 -6.15 7.89 -8.79
N PHE A 266 -4.99 8.24 -9.35
CA PHE A 266 -4.34 9.54 -9.17
C PHE A 266 -4.26 10.36 -10.45
N ALA A 267 -4.36 9.75 -11.63
CA ALA A 267 -4.19 10.43 -12.91
C ALA A 267 -4.89 9.71 -14.07
N ASP A 268 -5.00 10.41 -15.20
CA ASP A 268 -5.49 9.85 -16.46
C ASP A 268 -4.59 8.69 -16.94
N ALA A 269 -5.13 7.84 -17.83
CA ALA A 269 -4.38 6.75 -18.43
C ALA A 269 -3.15 7.27 -19.20
N ARG A 270 -1.97 6.79 -18.85
CA ARG A 270 -0.68 7.22 -19.40
C ARG A 270 0.11 6.03 -19.91
N GLN A 271 1.02 6.29 -20.81
CA GLN A 271 1.92 5.26 -21.30
C GLN A 271 3.31 5.83 -21.59
N ILE A 272 4.31 4.98 -21.39
CA ILE A 272 5.69 5.20 -21.83
C ILE A 272 6.16 4.00 -22.62
N GLU A 273 7.15 4.21 -23.49
CA GLU A 273 7.94 3.15 -24.09
C GLU A 273 9.37 3.30 -23.60
N VAL A 274 9.89 2.22 -23.05
CA VAL A 274 11.22 2.21 -22.44
C VAL A 274 12.00 0.99 -22.94
N LYS A 275 13.29 1.19 -23.17
CA LYS A 275 14.21 0.09 -23.52
C LYS A 275 14.67 -0.56 -22.22
N PHE A 276 14.68 -1.88 -22.22
CA PHE A 276 15.35 -2.70 -21.24
C PHE A 276 16.49 -3.43 -21.96
N THR A 277 17.72 -3.08 -21.62
CA THR A 277 18.93 -3.54 -22.30
C THR A 277 19.72 -4.49 -21.42
N TRP A 278 20.51 -5.35 -22.02
CA TRP A 278 21.50 -6.20 -21.37
C TRP A 278 22.71 -6.33 -22.27
N ASP A 279 23.89 -6.53 -21.68
CA ASP A 279 25.09 -6.77 -22.43
C ASP A 279 25.07 -8.20 -22.99
N GLN A 280 25.41 -8.36 -24.26
CA GLN A 280 25.68 -9.66 -24.83
C GLN A 280 27.07 -10.07 -24.37
N PHE A 281 27.15 -11.05 -23.47
CA PHE A 281 28.34 -11.84 -23.21
C PHE A 281 29.67 -11.11 -23.50
N GLY A 282 29.92 -9.99 -22.81
CA GLY A 282 31.24 -9.42 -22.72
C GLY A 282 32.04 -10.20 -21.69
N ASP A 283 33.34 -10.29 -21.91
CA ASP A 283 34.25 -10.89 -20.96
C ASP A 283 33.97 -10.34 -19.54
N LEU A 284 33.88 -11.25 -18.57
CA LEU A 284 33.57 -10.95 -17.16
C LEU A 284 34.58 -10.03 -16.47
N GLU A 285 35.56 -9.50 -17.19
CA GLU A 285 36.67 -8.71 -16.67
C GLU A 285 36.56 -7.17 -16.93
N GLU A 286 35.66 -6.72 -17.79
CA GLU A 286 35.38 -5.28 -17.97
C GLU A 286 33.97 -4.97 -17.46
N GLU A 287 33.84 -3.96 -16.59
CA GLU A 287 32.64 -3.38 -16.00
C GLU A 287 31.36 -3.66 -16.83
N SER A 288 30.75 -4.83 -16.62
CA SER A 288 29.54 -5.20 -17.33
C SER A 288 28.44 -4.22 -16.91
N GLN A 289 27.92 -3.44 -17.82
CA GLN A 289 26.86 -2.48 -17.52
C GLN A 289 25.54 -3.15 -17.11
N GLY A 290 25.52 -4.47 -17.05
CA GLY A 290 24.42 -5.28 -16.55
C GLY A 290 23.10 -5.06 -17.27
N HIS A 291 22.03 -5.50 -16.66
CA HIS A 291 20.67 -5.26 -17.15
C HIS A 291 20.20 -3.86 -16.73
N LYS A 292 19.83 -3.01 -17.69
CA LYS A 292 19.51 -1.60 -17.41
C LYS A 292 18.23 -1.12 -18.10
N TRP A 293 17.45 -0.33 -17.38
CA TRP A 293 16.33 0.42 -17.93
C TRP A 293 16.80 1.77 -18.45
N GLN A 294 16.45 2.12 -19.67
CA GLN A 294 16.81 3.40 -20.31
C GLN A 294 15.73 4.46 -20.05
N PHE A 295 15.53 4.83 -18.77
CA PHE A 295 14.47 5.77 -18.38
C PHE A 295 14.75 7.21 -18.80
N ALA A 296 16.01 7.66 -18.83
CA ALA A 296 16.37 8.99 -19.31
C ALA A 296 15.96 9.17 -20.78
N GLU A 297 16.21 8.15 -21.63
CA GLU A 297 15.75 8.16 -23.02
C GLU A 297 14.22 8.20 -23.09
N ALA A 298 13.53 7.42 -22.25
CA ALA A 298 12.07 7.42 -22.18
C ALA A 298 11.52 8.79 -21.72
N THR A 299 12.20 9.47 -20.80
CA THR A 299 11.90 10.86 -20.39
C THR A 299 11.99 11.82 -21.57
N ALA A 300 13.11 11.81 -22.29
CA ALA A 300 13.30 12.66 -23.46
C ALA A 300 12.23 12.40 -24.53
N ARG A 301 11.92 11.13 -24.82
CA ARG A 301 10.84 10.74 -25.76
C ARG A 301 9.47 11.19 -25.28
N CYS A 302 9.17 11.08 -23.99
CA CYS A 302 7.92 11.53 -23.41
C CYS A 302 7.69 13.04 -23.59
N LEU A 303 8.75 13.84 -23.44
CA LEU A 303 8.70 15.30 -23.57
C LEU A 303 8.82 15.77 -25.02
N ALA A 304 9.49 15.01 -25.91
CA ALA A 304 9.61 15.31 -27.33
C ALA A 304 8.36 14.92 -28.15
N ALA A 305 7.50 14.04 -27.61
CA ALA A 305 6.33 13.54 -28.34
C ALA A 305 5.35 14.68 -28.69
N PRO A 306 4.87 14.75 -29.94
CA PRO A 306 3.86 15.73 -30.32
C PRO A 306 2.57 15.39 -29.58
N LYS A 307 2.12 16.26 -28.67
CA LYS A 307 0.86 16.08 -27.94
C LYS A 307 -0.24 16.88 -28.62
N ILE A 308 -1.36 16.20 -28.82
CA ILE A 308 -2.53 16.74 -29.54
C ILE A 308 -3.27 17.81 -28.71
N VAL A 309 -3.06 17.85 -27.40
CA VAL A 309 -3.80 18.72 -26.49
C VAL A 309 -2.84 19.56 -25.65
N GLY A 310 -2.87 20.87 -25.86
CA GLY A 310 -2.16 21.87 -25.05
C GLY A 310 -0.73 22.19 -25.51
N ASN A 311 -0.25 23.33 -25.06
CA ASN A 311 1.03 23.89 -25.48
C ASN A 311 2.20 23.40 -24.59
N LEU A 312 2.47 22.09 -24.58
CA LEU A 312 3.67 21.57 -23.89
C LEU A 312 4.95 22.28 -24.38
N ARG A 313 5.00 22.64 -25.66
CA ARG A 313 6.12 23.38 -26.26
C ARG A 313 6.32 24.79 -25.70
N ASP A 314 5.27 25.41 -25.12
CA ASP A 314 5.38 26.68 -24.44
C ASP A 314 6.11 26.54 -23.09
N ILE A 315 6.04 25.33 -22.50
CA ILE A 315 6.74 25.01 -21.25
C ILE A 315 8.16 24.52 -21.56
N ILE A 316 8.31 23.56 -22.49
CA ILE A 316 9.59 22.97 -22.87
C ILE A 316 9.56 22.48 -24.33
N ASP A 317 10.56 22.84 -25.12
CA ASP A 317 10.74 22.37 -26.50
C ASP A 317 11.89 21.37 -26.57
N VAL A 318 11.56 20.09 -26.48
CA VAL A 318 12.50 18.97 -26.55
C VAL A 318 12.46 18.36 -27.94
N LYS A 319 13.62 18.16 -28.54
CA LYS A 319 13.79 17.44 -29.80
C LYS A 319 14.80 16.32 -29.62
N MET A 320 14.51 15.18 -30.19
CA MET A 320 15.41 14.03 -30.20
C MET A 320 15.69 13.64 -31.65
N ASN A 321 16.95 13.50 -31.99
CA ASN A 321 17.37 13.08 -33.34
C ASN A 321 17.40 11.55 -33.49
N ASP A 322 17.70 11.07 -34.70
CA ASP A 322 17.76 9.62 -35.01
C ASP A 322 18.88 8.89 -34.26
N GLN A 323 19.89 9.61 -33.78
CA GLN A 323 20.98 9.07 -32.95
C GLN A 323 20.62 9.01 -31.46
N GLY A 324 19.42 9.46 -31.07
CA GLY A 324 18.97 9.51 -29.69
C GLY A 324 19.49 10.71 -28.90
N LEU A 325 20.19 11.67 -29.54
CA LEU A 325 20.66 12.88 -28.88
C LEU A 325 19.55 13.92 -28.75
N VAL A 326 19.57 14.64 -27.64
CA VAL A 326 18.53 15.57 -27.19
C VAL A 326 18.98 17.02 -27.38
N THR A 327 18.10 17.84 -27.90
CA THR A 327 18.25 19.32 -27.94
C THR A 327 17.09 19.93 -27.15
N CYS A 328 17.42 20.83 -26.22
CA CYS A 328 16.44 21.59 -25.43
C CYS A 328 16.93 23.03 -25.29
N LYS A 329 16.26 23.94 -26.00
CA LYS A 329 16.67 25.36 -26.03
C LYS A 329 16.51 26.06 -24.69
N GLN A 330 15.48 25.73 -23.92
CA GLN A 330 15.21 26.32 -22.61
C GLN A 330 16.37 26.07 -21.64
N PHE A 331 17.05 24.95 -21.76
CA PHE A 331 18.19 24.59 -20.90
C PHE A 331 19.56 24.88 -21.58
N GLY A 332 19.56 25.49 -22.78
CA GLY A 332 20.78 25.72 -23.52
C GLY A 332 21.49 24.46 -24.01
N LEU A 333 20.79 23.36 -24.13
CA LEU A 333 21.34 22.05 -24.51
C LEU A 333 21.22 21.80 -26.01
N ASP A 334 22.32 21.37 -26.64
CA ASP A 334 22.34 20.96 -28.04
C ASP A 334 23.03 19.62 -28.22
N LYS A 335 22.29 18.63 -28.70
CA LYS A 335 22.78 17.27 -29.00
C LYS A 335 23.49 16.58 -27.85
N VAL A 336 22.92 16.70 -26.65
CA VAL A 336 23.38 16.01 -25.43
C VAL A 336 22.79 14.62 -25.31
N THR A 337 23.33 13.78 -24.41
CA THR A 337 22.75 12.48 -24.08
C THR A 337 21.42 12.65 -23.34
N PRO A 338 20.54 11.65 -23.34
CA PRO A 338 19.32 11.67 -22.54
C PRO A 338 19.58 11.83 -21.04
N GLU A 339 20.67 11.29 -20.52
CA GLU A 339 21.09 11.37 -19.12
C GLU A 339 21.49 12.80 -18.75
N GLU A 340 22.28 13.47 -19.60
CA GLU A 340 22.64 14.88 -19.43
C GLU A 340 21.40 15.79 -19.49
N PHE A 341 20.48 15.50 -20.40
CA PHE A 341 19.21 16.20 -20.48
C PHE A 341 18.36 16.01 -19.21
N GLU A 342 18.22 14.78 -18.72
CA GLU A 342 17.42 14.50 -17.52
C GLU A 342 18.08 15.11 -16.27
N THR A 343 19.41 15.10 -16.18
CA THR A 343 20.16 15.80 -15.13
C THR A 343 19.86 17.31 -15.14
N ALA A 344 19.86 17.93 -16.31
CA ALA A 344 19.50 19.33 -16.44
C ALA A 344 18.02 19.60 -16.10
N LEU A 345 17.11 18.68 -16.45
CA LEU A 345 15.68 18.80 -16.13
C LEU A 345 15.44 18.89 -14.62
N PHE A 346 16.22 18.15 -13.83
CA PHE A 346 16.12 18.15 -12.37
C PHE A 346 17.10 19.11 -11.67
N ALA A 347 17.84 19.90 -12.41
CA ALA A 347 18.73 20.91 -11.84
C ALA A 347 17.93 22.05 -11.19
N PRO A 348 18.36 22.59 -10.02
CA PRO A 348 17.62 23.62 -9.28
C PRO A 348 17.29 24.89 -10.10
N GLU A 349 18.14 25.26 -11.04
CA GLU A 349 17.90 26.38 -11.94
C GLU A 349 16.71 26.19 -12.89
N ASN A 350 16.27 24.94 -13.08
CA ASN A 350 15.15 24.55 -13.95
C ASN A 350 13.88 24.17 -13.17
N ASP A 351 13.86 24.36 -11.85
CA ASP A 351 12.72 24.01 -10.98
C ASP A 351 11.41 24.63 -11.46
N ALA A 352 11.42 25.87 -11.94
CA ALA A 352 10.22 26.54 -12.44
C ALA A 352 9.60 25.79 -13.65
N THR A 353 10.44 25.34 -14.58
CA THR A 353 10.02 24.55 -15.75
C THR A 353 9.48 23.19 -15.30
N LEU A 354 10.14 22.54 -14.36
CA LEU A 354 9.73 21.25 -13.80
C LEU A 354 8.38 21.36 -13.08
N GLU A 355 8.16 22.44 -12.31
CA GLU A 355 6.87 22.73 -11.66
C GLU A 355 5.73 22.89 -12.68
N ASP A 356 6.00 23.61 -13.77
CA ASP A 356 4.99 23.80 -14.81
C ASP A 356 4.69 22.50 -15.56
N LEU A 357 5.69 21.62 -15.75
CA LEU A 357 5.50 20.27 -16.27
C LEU A 357 4.65 19.41 -15.32
N TYR A 358 4.88 19.49 -14.01
CA TYR A 358 4.06 18.78 -13.02
C TYR A 358 2.61 19.25 -13.05
N LYS A 359 2.37 20.56 -13.11
CA LYS A 359 1.02 21.13 -13.26
C LYS A 359 0.36 20.68 -14.56
N TYR A 360 1.09 20.79 -15.68
CA TYR A 360 0.57 20.40 -17.00
C TYR A 360 0.18 18.93 -17.05
N HIS A 361 1.03 18.05 -16.53
CA HIS A 361 0.78 16.62 -16.51
C HIS A 361 -0.01 16.14 -15.28
N LYS A 362 -0.45 17.05 -14.39
CA LYS A 362 -1.13 16.73 -13.13
C LYS A 362 -0.37 15.66 -12.34
N ILE A 363 0.93 15.89 -12.14
CA ILE A 363 1.80 15.03 -11.33
C ILE A 363 1.74 15.56 -9.90
N GLU A 364 1.32 14.73 -8.96
CA GLU A 364 1.26 15.11 -7.56
C GLU A 364 2.62 14.96 -6.89
N LYS A 365 3.03 15.97 -6.15
CA LYS A 365 4.25 15.91 -5.34
C LYS A 365 4.00 15.10 -4.09
N ILE A 366 4.92 14.21 -3.79
CA ILE A 366 5.00 13.53 -2.50
C ILE A 366 6.16 14.10 -1.68
N LYS A 367 6.07 13.95 -0.37
CA LYS A 367 7.14 14.31 0.56
C LYS A 367 8.17 13.20 0.67
N LEU A 368 9.38 13.59 1.04
CA LEU A 368 10.48 12.66 1.22
C LEU A 368 10.26 11.72 2.43
N PRO A 369 10.83 10.51 2.39
CA PRO A 369 10.77 9.57 3.52
C PRO A 369 11.26 10.15 4.85
N SER A 370 12.29 10.98 4.82
CA SER A 370 12.89 11.62 5.99
C SER A 370 11.95 12.53 6.78
N GLU A 371 10.87 13.02 6.18
CA GLU A 371 9.86 13.85 6.85
C GLU A 371 8.74 13.02 7.52
N TYR A 372 8.70 11.70 7.26
CA TYR A 372 7.62 10.82 7.71
C TYR A 372 7.60 10.58 9.23
N PRO A 373 8.73 10.40 9.92
CA PRO A 373 8.76 10.20 11.37
C PRO A 373 8.06 11.31 12.15
N ASP A 374 8.33 12.57 11.81
CA ASP A 374 7.70 13.72 12.44
C ASP A 374 6.17 13.77 12.23
N PHE A 375 5.72 13.32 11.07
CA PHE A 375 4.29 13.20 10.78
C PHE A 375 3.64 12.11 11.62
N VAL A 376 4.28 10.95 11.77
CA VAL A 376 3.77 9.82 12.57
C VAL A 376 3.79 10.15 14.05
N ALA A 377 4.85 10.78 14.56
CA ALA A 377 4.96 11.20 15.95
C ALA A 377 3.79 12.12 16.34
N ARG A 378 3.50 13.13 15.53
CA ARG A 378 2.35 14.04 15.73
C ARG A 378 0.99 13.32 15.76
N ARG A 379 0.84 12.23 14.99
CA ARG A 379 -0.37 11.39 15.01
C ARG A 379 -0.39 10.42 16.19
N GLY A 380 0.78 9.92 16.58
CA GLY A 380 0.94 9.03 17.72
C GLY A 380 0.52 9.67 19.04
N ASP A 381 0.94 10.92 19.26
CA ASP A 381 0.57 11.69 20.45
C ASP A 381 -0.94 11.90 20.54
N THR A 382 -1.59 12.25 19.43
CA THR A 382 -3.07 12.40 19.38
C THR A 382 -3.79 11.07 19.59
N ALA A 383 -3.29 9.96 19.04
CA ALA A 383 -3.89 8.64 19.19
C ALA A 383 -3.72 8.06 20.61
N THR A 384 -2.62 8.37 21.27
CA THR A 384 -2.33 7.96 22.64
C THR A 384 -3.26 8.70 23.62
N ALA A 385 -3.39 10.02 23.45
CA ALA A 385 -4.31 10.83 24.25
C ALA A 385 -5.79 10.37 24.11
N ALA A 386 -6.21 9.97 22.89
CA ALA A 386 -7.55 9.45 22.67
C ALA A 386 -7.79 8.09 23.34
N LYS A 387 -6.79 7.18 23.30
CA LYS A 387 -6.88 5.88 23.97
C LYS A 387 -6.91 6.01 25.49
N GLU A 388 -6.18 6.95 26.05
CA GLU A 388 -6.22 7.25 27.49
C GLU A 388 -7.58 7.79 27.90
N SER A 389 -8.16 8.74 27.14
CA SER A 389 -9.51 9.25 27.36
C SER A 389 -10.58 8.15 27.29
N GLU A 390 -10.51 7.26 26.27
CA GLU A 390 -11.44 6.11 26.14
C GLU A 390 -11.29 5.11 27.31
N LYS A 391 -10.06 4.91 27.80
CA LYS A 391 -9.80 4.04 28.94
C LYS A 391 -10.34 4.64 30.24
N GLU A 392 -10.23 5.96 30.42
CA GLU A 392 -10.83 6.68 31.56
C GLU A 392 -12.37 6.66 31.52
N GLU A 393 -12.97 6.87 30.33
CA GLU A 393 -14.42 6.76 30.15
C GLU A 393 -14.94 5.34 30.43
N LYS A 394 -14.26 4.32 29.96
CA LYS A 394 -14.61 2.91 30.25
C LYS A 394 -14.51 2.60 31.74
N LYS A 395 -13.48 3.14 32.41
CA LYS A 395 -13.29 2.98 33.84
C LYS A 395 -14.41 3.69 34.62
N ALA A 396 -14.73 4.93 34.26
CA ALA A 396 -15.83 5.69 34.86
C ALA A 396 -17.20 5.01 34.67
N ALA A 397 -17.46 4.49 33.46
CA ALA A 397 -18.68 3.74 33.17
C ALA A 397 -18.77 2.43 33.97
N GLN A 398 -17.66 1.76 34.19
CA GLN A 398 -17.61 0.55 35.03
C GLN A 398 -17.83 0.86 36.50
N GLU A 399 -17.24 1.93 37.02
CA GLU A 399 -17.46 2.39 38.37
C GLU A 399 -18.92 2.81 38.61
N ALA A 400 -19.55 3.51 37.66
CA ALA A 400 -20.96 3.87 37.68
C ALA A 400 -21.87 2.62 37.71
N ARG A 401 -21.58 1.59 36.92
CA ARG A 401 -22.35 0.32 36.96
C ARG A 401 -22.23 -0.38 38.29
N ILE A 402 -21.03 -0.43 38.88
CA ILE A 402 -20.81 -1.03 40.22
C ILE A 402 -21.56 -0.26 41.30
N ALA A 403 -21.56 1.07 41.21
CA ALA A 403 -22.33 1.93 42.15
C ALA A 403 -23.84 1.68 42.02
N GLU A 404 -24.35 1.55 40.78
CA GLU A 404 -25.77 1.26 40.53
C GLU A 404 -26.18 -0.13 41.05
N GLU A 405 -25.33 -1.15 40.87
CA GLU A 405 -25.58 -2.49 41.43
C GLU A 405 -25.60 -2.47 42.96
N LYS A 406 -24.64 -1.81 43.60
CA LYS A 406 -24.64 -1.65 45.06
C LYS A 406 -25.90 -0.92 45.56
N ALA A 407 -26.33 0.11 44.86
CA ALA A 407 -27.57 0.84 45.22
C ALA A 407 -28.81 -0.07 45.05
N LYS A 408 -28.87 -0.90 44.03
CA LYS A 408 -29.95 -1.89 43.83
C LYS A 408 -29.96 -2.98 44.92
N GLU A 409 -28.79 -3.44 45.33
CA GLU A 409 -28.68 -4.42 46.45
C GLU A 409 -29.10 -3.81 47.77
N ALA A 410 -28.63 -2.59 48.08
CA ALA A 410 -29.04 -1.86 49.29
C ALA A 410 -30.56 -1.64 49.33
N ALA A 411 -31.17 -1.24 48.21
CA ALA A 411 -32.63 -1.09 48.13
C ALA A 411 -33.39 -2.42 48.29
N LYS A 412 -32.83 -3.56 47.79
CA LYS A 412 -33.38 -4.88 48.01
C LYS A 412 -33.28 -5.29 49.47
N GLN A 413 -32.18 -4.98 50.14
CA GLN A 413 -31.97 -5.29 51.53
C GLN A 413 -32.90 -4.51 52.42
N GLU A 414 -33.07 -3.22 52.19
CA GLU A 414 -34.02 -2.34 52.89
C GLU A 414 -35.46 -2.86 52.76
N LYS A 415 -35.86 -3.28 51.53
CA LYS A 415 -37.17 -3.91 51.32
C LYS A 415 -37.35 -5.22 52.10
N ARG A 416 -36.29 -6.04 52.21
CA ARG A 416 -36.31 -7.29 53.00
C ARG A 416 -36.45 -6.99 54.51
N GLU A 417 -35.69 -5.99 55.01
CA GLU A 417 -35.77 -5.59 56.40
C GLU A 417 -37.13 -4.97 56.75
N ALA A 418 -37.68 -4.12 55.88
CA ALA A 418 -39.01 -3.56 56.03
C ALA A 418 -40.09 -4.64 56.06
N LYS A 419 -39.97 -5.69 55.21
CA LYS A 419 -40.88 -6.87 55.20
C LYS A 419 -40.73 -7.70 56.47
N ALA A 420 -39.53 -7.91 56.96
CA ALA A 420 -39.25 -8.58 58.22
C ALA A 420 -39.83 -7.83 59.44
N ARG A 421 -39.67 -6.51 59.51
CA ARG A 421 -40.26 -5.64 60.54
C ARG A 421 -41.79 -5.72 60.54
N LYS A 422 -42.42 -5.68 59.34
CA LYS A 422 -43.89 -5.87 59.23
C LYS A 422 -44.35 -7.27 59.67
N ALA A 423 -43.62 -8.30 59.36
CA ALA A 423 -43.93 -9.65 59.78
C ALA A 423 -43.78 -9.83 61.29
N ALA A 424 -42.73 -9.28 61.89
CA ALA A 424 -42.52 -9.26 63.34
C ALA A 424 -43.62 -8.48 64.07
N ALA A 425 -44.02 -7.31 63.58
CA ALA A 425 -45.12 -6.53 64.14
C ALA A 425 -46.47 -7.29 64.03
N ALA A 426 -46.73 -7.95 62.91
CA ALA A 426 -47.95 -8.79 62.75
C ALA A 426 -47.96 -10.01 63.71
N SER A 427 -46.80 -10.63 63.91
CA SER A 427 -46.65 -11.74 64.90
C SER A 427 -46.88 -11.25 66.35
N SER A 428 -46.32 -10.11 66.73
CA SER A 428 -46.54 -9.49 68.07
C SER A 428 -47.99 -9.10 68.29
N LEU A 429 -48.65 -8.56 67.23
CA LEU A 429 -50.08 -8.20 67.34
C LEU A 429 -50.97 -9.45 67.44
N LYS A 430 -50.61 -10.56 66.79
CA LYS A 430 -51.28 -11.85 66.91
C LYS A 430 -51.09 -12.42 68.31
N ALA A 431 -49.89 -12.41 68.89
CA ALA A 431 -49.60 -12.85 70.24
C ALA A 431 -50.37 -12.01 71.31
N LEU A 432 -50.48 -10.70 71.15
CA LEU A 432 -51.28 -9.86 71.98
C LEU A 432 -52.79 -10.14 71.92
N LYS A 433 -53.32 -10.44 70.73
CA LYS A 433 -54.71 -10.84 70.55
C LYS A 433 -55.01 -12.24 71.15
N ASP A 434 -54.06 -13.14 71.08
CA ASP A 434 -54.20 -14.49 71.64
C ASP A 434 -54.13 -14.42 73.20
N MET A 435 -53.32 -13.55 73.76
CA MET A 435 -53.29 -13.28 75.19
C MET A 435 -54.61 -12.63 75.67
N ALA A 436 -55.18 -11.70 74.93
CA ALA A 436 -56.44 -11.02 75.27
C ALA A 436 -57.67 -11.99 75.18
N LYS A 437 -57.62 -13.08 74.42
CA LYS A 437 -58.67 -14.11 74.34
C LYS A 437 -58.59 -15.16 75.46
N GLY A 438 -57.44 -15.27 76.11
CA GLY A 438 -57.27 -16.21 77.26
C GLY A 438 -57.62 -15.65 78.63
N ALA A 439 -58.00 -14.37 78.71
CA ALA A 439 -58.53 -13.77 79.93
C ALA A 439 -60.05 -14.06 80.02
N ASP A 440 -60.39 -15.22 80.47
CA ASP A 440 -61.77 -15.60 80.88
C ASP A 440 -62.16 -14.84 82.12
N PRO A 441 -63.24 -14.04 82.12
CA PRO A 441 -63.80 -13.49 83.36
C PRO A 441 -64.83 -14.42 83.91
N GLY A 442 -64.36 -15.51 84.56
CA GLY A 442 -65.20 -16.42 85.24
C GLY A 442 -64.92 -16.50 86.74
N GLY A 443 -65.78 -15.88 87.53
CA GLY A 443 -65.76 -16.25 88.90
C GLY A 443 -66.33 -15.23 89.92
N CYS A 444 -67.58 -15.33 90.12
CA CYS A 444 -68.40 -14.81 91.29
C CYS A 444 -68.81 -13.39 91.29
#